data_ee17e0a82cfe6b2897bb9b944410b3d9
#
_entry.id   ee17e0a82cfe6b2897bb9b944410b3d9
#
_cell.length_a   1.000
_cell.length_b   1.000
_cell.length_c   1.000
_cell.angle_alpha   90.00
_cell.angle_beta   90.00
_cell.angle_gamma   90.00
#
_symmetry.space_group_name_H-M   'P 1'
#
loop_
_entity.id
_entity.type
_entity.pdbx_description
1 polymer ?
#
loop_
_entity_poly.entity_id
_entity_poly.type
_entity_poly.pdbx_seq_one_letter_code
_entity_poly.pdbx_strand_id
1 'polypeptide(L)'
;MYWDINKILPYQRNFNLINGERSIGKTYTTQKWVVNRCIKNHQQFIYIVRTQEEKKNGVFALGFEKVLLNEFPDYSFKFSTETCTCEGETIGHCIALSESHKIKKRSFPLVYYIIFDEYMLESGSRSQYVSGWDEPDLFLSIYHTVDREEDRVKCFLLGNNTSFYNPYHMHPAFNVQPVHKGEIWTSENVLYQWAVSDN
;
A
#
# COMPACT_ATOMS: atom_id res chain seq x y z
N MET A 1 0.57 11.04 -19.37
CA MET A 1 1.59 10.12 -18.80
C MET A 1 1.16 9.75 -17.38
N TYR A 2 1.54 8.57 -16.85
CA TYR A 2 1.19 8.19 -15.47
C TYR A 2 2.10 8.90 -14.45
N TRP A 3 1.62 9.02 -13.21
CA TRP A 3 2.46 9.42 -12.09
C TRP A 3 3.65 8.45 -11.95
N ASP A 4 4.83 8.98 -11.65
CA ASP A 4 6.06 8.19 -11.54
C ASP A 4 6.47 7.99 -10.08
N ILE A 5 6.53 6.74 -9.62
CA ILE A 5 6.98 6.37 -8.28
C ILE A 5 8.44 6.80 -8.00
N ASN A 6 9.27 6.91 -9.03
CA ASN A 6 10.66 7.32 -8.86
C ASN A 6 10.82 8.72 -8.25
N LYS A 7 9.76 9.55 -8.27
CA LYS A 7 9.76 10.86 -7.61
C LYS A 7 9.87 10.78 -6.09
N ILE A 8 9.40 9.70 -5.49
CA ILE A 8 9.37 9.53 -4.02
C ILE A 8 10.46 8.61 -3.49
N LEU A 9 10.94 7.66 -4.30
CA LEU A 9 11.95 6.68 -3.86
C LEU A 9 13.24 7.29 -3.29
N PRO A 10 13.78 8.41 -3.82
CA PRO A 10 15.00 9.03 -3.28
C PRO A 10 14.89 9.49 -1.83
N TYR A 11 13.67 9.75 -1.34
CA TYR A 11 13.46 10.17 0.05
C TYR A 11 13.61 9.03 1.06
N GLN A 12 13.50 7.77 0.63
CA GLN A 12 13.69 6.55 1.44
C GLN A 12 12.82 6.50 2.72
N ARG A 13 11.62 7.08 2.70
CA ARG A 13 10.74 7.08 3.87
C ARG A 13 10.03 5.74 4.04
N ASN A 14 9.74 5.39 5.30
CA ASN A 14 9.03 4.14 5.62
C ASN A 14 7.55 4.22 5.26
N PHE A 15 6.93 5.38 5.47
CA PHE A 15 5.53 5.60 5.16
C PHE A 15 5.41 6.63 4.04
N ASN A 16 4.91 6.21 2.89
CA ASN A 16 4.69 7.04 1.72
C ASN A 16 3.19 7.15 1.47
N LEU A 17 2.60 8.29 1.82
CA LEU A 17 1.18 8.60 1.62
C LEU A 17 1.06 9.39 0.32
N ILE A 18 0.43 8.80 -0.69
CA ILE A 18 0.35 9.37 -2.03
C ILE A 18 -1.11 9.58 -2.41
N ASN A 19 -1.53 10.82 -2.36
CA ASN A 19 -2.87 11.24 -2.74
C ASN A 19 -2.86 11.91 -4.09
N GLY A 20 -3.96 11.85 -4.82
CA GLY A 20 -4.07 12.49 -6.12
C GLY A 20 -5.36 12.11 -6.82
N GLU A 21 -5.59 12.70 -7.98
CA GLU A 21 -6.76 12.40 -8.80
C GLU A 21 -6.82 10.92 -9.18
N ARG A 22 -8.02 10.42 -9.47
CA ARG A 22 -8.21 9.07 -10.01
C ARG A 22 -7.51 8.93 -11.36
N SER A 23 -7.15 7.71 -11.70
CA SER A 23 -6.60 7.34 -13.02
C SER A 23 -5.26 7.97 -13.39
N ILE A 24 -4.57 8.65 -12.49
CA ILE A 24 -3.20 9.13 -12.74
C ILE A 24 -2.12 8.04 -12.62
N GLY A 25 -2.50 6.80 -12.32
CA GLY A 25 -1.62 5.64 -12.35
C GLY A 25 -0.88 5.32 -11.06
N LYS A 26 -1.21 5.95 -9.91
CA LYS A 26 -0.56 5.69 -8.60
C LYS A 26 -0.47 4.21 -8.28
N THR A 27 -1.61 3.52 -8.27
CA THR A 27 -1.71 2.08 -7.98
C THR A 27 -0.92 1.26 -8.97
N TYR A 28 -1.11 1.51 -10.26
CA TYR A 28 -0.45 0.78 -11.33
C TYR A 28 1.08 0.84 -11.24
N THR A 29 1.64 2.05 -11.12
CA THR A 29 3.10 2.24 -11.08
C THR A 29 3.71 1.70 -9.79
N THR A 30 3.02 1.82 -8.67
CA THR A 30 3.46 1.25 -7.39
C THR A 30 3.47 -0.28 -7.45
N GLN A 31 2.40 -0.91 -7.92
CA GLN A 31 2.32 -2.36 -8.07
C GLN A 31 3.39 -2.88 -9.03
N LYS A 32 3.55 -2.26 -10.20
CA LYS A 32 4.61 -2.60 -11.16
C LYS A 32 5.99 -2.57 -10.52
N TRP A 33 6.30 -1.50 -9.81
CA TRP A 33 7.60 -1.34 -9.15
C TRP A 33 7.81 -2.39 -8.05
N VAL A 34 6.82 -2.60 -7.17
CA VAL A 34 6.92 -3.57 -6.07
C VAL A 34 7.06 -5.00 -6.59
N VAL A 35 6.22 -5.42 -7.55
CA VAL A 35 6.29 -6.77 -8.13
C VAL A 35 7.66 -7.01 -8.79
N ASN A 36 8.16 -6.06 -9.57
CA ASN A 36 9.47 -6.16 -10.20
C ASN A 36 10.59 -6.32 -9.15
N ARG A 37 10.53 -5.57 -8.04
CA ARG A 37 11.50 -5.69 -6.93
C ARG A 37 11.41 -7.05 -6.24
N CYS A 38 10.19 -7.54 -6.00
CA CYS A 38 9.98 -8.84 -5.38
C CYS A 38 10.55 -9.97 -6.23
N ILE A 39 10.29 -9.96 -7.54
CA ILE A 39 10.83 -10.97 -8.46
C ILE A 39 12.36 -10.90 -8.51
N LYS A 40 12.94 -9.71 -8.72
CA LYS A 40 14.40 -9.56 -8.89
C LYS A 40 15.22 -9.84 -7.64
N ASN A 41 14.68 -9.58 -6.46
CA ASN A 41 15.43 -9.63 -5.20
C ASN A 41 14.98 -10.78 -4.29
N HIS A 42 14.08 -11.65 -4.75
CA HIS A 42 13.45 -12.69 -3.91
C HIS A 42 12.81 -12.12 -2.64
N GLN A 43 12.19 -10.95 -2.76
CA GLN A 43 11.49 -10.26 -1.70
C GLN A 43 10.00 -10.52 -1.79
N GLN A 44 9.26 -10.12 -0.76
CA GLN A 44 7.81 -10.27 -0.69
C GLN A 44 7.15 -8.93 -0.36
N PHE A 45 5.86 -8.84 -0.68
CA PHE A 45 5.03 -7.70 -0.28
C PHE A 45 3.77 -8.15 0.46
N ILE A 46 3.18 -7.23 1.18
CA ILE A 46 1.83 -7.37 1.74
C ILE A 46 0.91 -6.37 1.04
N TYR A 47 -0.24 -6.87 0.58
CA TYR A 47 -1.35 -6.04 0.13
C TYR A 47 -2.40 -5.98 1.22
N ILE A 48 -2.72 -4.78 1.67
CA ILE A 48 -3.71 -4.56 2.72
C ILE A 48 -5.07 -4.28 2.10
N VAL A 49 -6.07 -4.98 2.58
CA VAL A 49 -7.49 -4.70 2.38
C VAL A 49 -8.13 -4.34 3.73
N ARG A 50 -9.26 -3.65 3.72
CA ARG A 50 -9.90 -3.22 4.97
C ARG A 50 -10.53 -4.36 5.72
N THR A 51 -11.31 -5.17 5.02
CA THR A 51 -12.16 -6.18 5.63
C THR A 51 -11.83 -7.59 5.17
N GLN A 52 -12.21 -8.57 5.98
CA GLN A 52 -12.13 -9.97 5.60
C GLN A 52 -13.03 -10.30 4.40
N GLU A 53 -14.12 -9.56 4.23
CA GLU A 53 -15.02 -9.72 3.08
C GLU A 53 -14.33 -9.33 1.78
N GLU A 54 -13.66 -8.17 1.73
CA GLU A 54 -12.85 -7.76 0.57
C GLU A 54 -11.80 -8.81 0.21
N LYS A 55 -11.13 -9.36 1.23
CA LYS A 55 -10.15 -10.43 1.05
C LYS A 55 -10.78 -11.69 0.40
N LYS A 56 -11.94 -12.12 0.89
CA LYS A 56 -12.68 -13.29 0.36
C LYS A 56 -13.22 -13.05 -1.05
N ASN A 57 -13.61 -11.82 -1.37
CA ASN A 57 -14.13 -11.43 -2.67
C ASN A 57 -13.03 -11.28 -3.76
N GLY A 58 -11.78 -11.62 -3.45
CA GLY A 58 -10.70 -11.64 -4.43
C GLY A 58 -10.17 -10.27 -4.84
N VAL A 59 -10.40 -9.23 -4.04
CA VAL A 59 -9.91 -7.86 -4.31
C VAL A 59 -8.40 -7.85 -4.56
N PHE A 60 -7.65 -8.72 -3.91
CA PHE A 60 -6.22 -8.87 -4.12
C PHE A 60 -5.87 -9.27 -5.56
N ALA A 61 -6.45 -10.36 -6.07
CA ALA A 61 -6.21 -10.82 -7.43
C ALA A 61 -6.69 -9.80 -8.47
N LEU A 62 -7.91 -9.29 -8.31
CA LEU A 62 -8.51 -8.29 -9.21
C LEU A 62 -7.69 -7.00 -9.27
N GLY A 63 -7.14 -6.56 -8.13
CA GLY A 63 -6.34 -5.35 -8.04
C GLY A 63 -5.01 -5.43 -8.82
N PHE A 64 -4.44 -6.63 -8.98
CA PHE A 64 -3.16 -6.85 -9.66
C PHE A 64 -3.29 -7.33 -11.11
N GLU A 65 -4.46 -7.81 -11.54
CA GLU A 65 -4.66 -8.43 -12.85
C GLU A 65 -4.07 -7.60 -13.98
N LYS A 66 -4.45 -6.32 -14.06
CA LYS A 66 -4.04 -5.44 -15.15
C LYS A 66 -2.52 -5.23 -15.23
N VAL A 67 -1.87 -5.02 -14.09
CA VAL A 67 -0.42 -4.77 -14.07
C VAL A 67 0.36 -6.05 -14.40
N LEU A 68 -0.10 -7.21 -13.94
CA LEU A 68 0.57 -8.47 -14.19
C LEU A 68 0.47 -8.86 -15.67
N LEU A 69 -0.70 -8.75 -16.28
CA LEU A 69 -0.90 -9.05 -17.71
C LEU A 69 -0.08 -8.14 -18.63
N ASN A 70 0.04 -6.86 -18.29
CA ASN A 70 0.70 -5.90 -19.17
C ASN A 70 2.21 -5.83 -18.99
N GLU A 71 2.70 -6.02 -17.77
CA GLU A 71 4.11 -5.74 -17.42
C GLU A 71 4.93 -7.00 -17.18
N PHE A 72 4.26 -8.14 -16.93
CA PHE A 72 4.92 -9.41 -16.61
C PHE A 72 4.30 -10.59 -17.37
N PRO A 73 4.08 -10.48 -18.70
CA PRO A 73 3.36 -11.51 -19.48
C PRO A 73 4.09 -12.85 -19.53
N ASP A 74 5.41 -12.86 -19.33
CA ASP A 74 6.24 -14.07 -19.38
C ASP A 74 6.28 -14.85 -18.06
N TYR A 75 5.63 -14.33 -16.99
CA TYR A 75 5.61 -14.95 -15.67
C TYR A 75 4.27 -15.58 -15.36
N SER A 76 4.28 -16.73 -14.67
CA SER A 76 3.08 -17.42 -14.21
C SER A 76 2.73 -17.00 -12.78
N PHE A 77 1.62 -16.29 -12.62
CA PHE A 77 1.10 -15.88 -11.30
C PHE A 77 -0.10 -16.72 -10.90
N LYS A 78 -0.18 -17.05 -9.60
CA LYS A 78 -1.35 -17.69 -9.01
C LYS A 78 -1.74 -16.97 -7.73
N PHE A 79 -3.04 -16.74 -7.57
CA PHE A 79 -3.62 -16.10 -6.40
C PHE A 79 -4.47 -17.07 -5.59
N SER A 80 -4.33 -17.00 -4.29
CA SER A 80 -5.31 -17.47 -3.31
C SER A 80 -5.91 -16.24 -2.61
N THR A 81 -6.79 -16.47 -1.65
CA THR A 81 -7.29 -15.37 -0.80
C THR A 81 -6.21 -14.74 0.09
N GLU A 82 -5.09 -15.43 0.32
CA GLU A 82 -4.05 -15.00 1.24
C GLU A 82 -2.69 -14.74 0.58
N THR A 83 -2.42 -15.34 -0.57
CA THR A 83 -1.09 -15.28 -1.17
C THR A 83 -1.13 -15.09 -2.69
N CYS A 84 -0.06 -14.48 -3.19
CA CYS A 84 0.28 -14.45 -4.59
C CYS A 84 1.61 -15.16 -4.79
N THR A 85 1.66 -16.11 -5.74
CA THR A 85 2.91 -16.76 -6.15
C THR A 85 3.29 -16.36 -7.56
N CYS A 86 4.60 -16.33 -7.83
CA CYS A 86 5.19 -16.15 -9.14
C CYS A 86 6.13 -17.34 -9.39
N GLU A 87 5.96 -18.07 -10.49
CA GLU A 87 6.71 -19.30 -10.80
C GLU A 87 6.74 -20.32 -9.64
N GLY A 88 5.65 -20.37 -8.84
CA GLY A 88 5.54 -21.25 -7.69
C GLY A 88 6.10 -20.70 -6.38
N GLU A 89 6.87 -19.62 -6.39
CA GLU A 89 7.39 -18.96 -5.19
C GLU A 89 6.43 -17.89 -4.68
N THR A 90 6.21 -17.82 -3.37
CA THR A 90 5.36 -16.76 -2.77
C THR A 90 6.07 -15.43 -2.86
N ILE A 91 5.42 -14.46 -3.51
CA ILE A 91 5.90 -13.07 -3.60
C ILE A 91 5.00 -12.06 -2.90
N GLY A 92 3.76 -12.43 -2.56
CA GLY A 92 2.82 -11.52 -1.94
C GLY A 92 1.87 -12.18 -0.97
N HIS A 93 1.41 -11.39 0.01
CA HIS A 93 0.41 -11.78 1.01
C HIS A 93 -0.73 -10.77 1.03
N CYS A 94 -1.95 -11.23 1.29
CA CYS A 94 -3.11 -10.37 1.52
C CYS A 94 -3.52 -10.41 2.99
N ILE A 95 -3.58 -9.25 3.63
CA ILE A 95 -3.96 -9.12 5.05
C ILE A 95 -5.10 -8.11 5.16
N ALA A 96 -6.16 -8.48 5.88
CA ALA A 96 -7.22 -7.54 6.21
C ALA A 96 -6.90 -6.77 7.50
N LEU A 97 -7.13 -5.45 7.53
CA LEU A 97 -6.96 -4.64 8.75
C LEU A 97 -7.80 -5.19 9.91
N SER A 98 -9.01 -5.64 9.63
CA SER A 98 -9.90 -6.29 10.61
C SER A 98 -9.32 -7.57 11.25
N GLU A 99 -8.26 -8.13 10.66
CA GLU A 99 -7.57 -9.33 11.14
C GLU A 99 -6.17 -9.04 11.71
N SER A 100 -5.81 -7.78 11.93
CA SER A 100 -4.46 -7.36 12.38
C SER A 100 -3.97 -8.12 13.62
N HIS A 101 -4.87 -8.46 14.54
CA HIS A 101 -4.54 -9.24 15.74
C HIS A 101 -4.09 -10.68 15.45
N LYS A 102 -4.56 -11.28 14.34
CA LYS A 102 -4.24 -12.68 13.99
C LYS A 102 -2.80 -12.83 13.48
N ILE A 103 -2.21 -11.77 12.95
CA ILE A 103 -0.87 -11.85 12.36
C ILE A 103 0.27 -11.66 13.37
N LYS A 104 -0.03 -11.20 14.60
CA LYS A 104 0.99 -10.90 15.63
C LYS A 104 1.94 -12.06 15.95
N LYS A 105 1.51 -13.30 15.72
CA LYS A 105 2.31 -14.52 15.91
C LYS A 105 3.01 -15.01 14.63
N ARG A 106 2.76 -14.35 13.48
CA ARG A 106 3.37 -14.73 12.20
C ARG A 106 4.70 -14.00 12.00
N SER A 107 5.57 -14.59 11.20
CA SER A 107 6.83 -13.99 10.78
C SER A 107 6.84 -13.74 9.28
N PHE A 108 7.37 -12.59 8.87
CA PHE A 108 7.42 -12.15 7.48
C PHE A 108 8.84 -11.67 7.10
N PRO A 109 9.87 -12.54 7.21
CA PRO A 109 11.26 -12.10 7.08
C PRO A 109 11.64 -11.61 5.69
N LEU A 110 10.88 -11.99 4.66
CA LEU A 110 11.12 -11.60 3.27
C LEU A 110 10.23 -10.45 2.80
N VAL A 111 9.35 -9.93 3.65
CA VAL A 111 8.48 -8.80 3.30
C VAL A 111 9.25 -7.48 3.46
N TYR A 112 9.35 -6.73 2.37
CA TYR A 112 9.99 -5.41 2.29
C TYR A 112 9.02 -4.30 1.90
N TYR A 113 7.82 -4.64 1.43
CA TYR A 113 6.84 -3.67 0.94
C TYR A 113 5.47 -3.95 1.49
N ILE A 114 4.75 -2.88 1.86
CA ILE A 114 3.32 -2.93 2.19
C ILE A 114 2.60 -1.96 1.27
N ILE A 115 1.56 -2.42 0.58
CA ILE A 115 0.69 -1.60 -0.25
C ILE A 115 -0.69 -1.56 0.40
N PHE A 116 -1.19 -0.35 0.64
CA PHE A 116 -2.56 -0.13 1.06
C PHE A 116 -3.22 0.83 0.07
N ASP A 117 -3.95 0.26 -0.88
CA ASP A 117 -4.70 1.04 -1.86
C ASP A 117 -6.03 1.51 -1.26
N GLU A 118 -6.46 2.71 -1.62
CA GLU A 118 -7.65 3.36 -1.08
C GLU A 118 -7.64 3.49 0.46
N TYR A 119 -6.49 3.85 1.07
CA TYR A 119 -6.39 4.06 2.51
C TYR A 119 -7.32 5.18 3.01
N MET A 120 -7.69 6.12 2.15
CA MET A 120 -8.68 7.15 2.42
C MET A 120 -10.03 6.76 1.83
N LEU A 121 -11.09 6.90 2.62
CA LEU A 121 -12.45 6.72 2.14
C LEU A 121 -12.99 8.00 1.53
N GLU A 122 -13.73 7.84 0.43
CA GLU A 122 -14.41 8.96 -0.21
C GLU A 122 -15.64 9.39 0.58
N SER A 123 -15.91 10.69 0.56
CA SER A 123 -17.15 11.23 1.13
C SER A 123 -18.36 10.61 0.45
N GLY A 124 -19.31 10.11 1.24
CA GLY A 124 -20.49 9.40 0.73
C GLY A 124 -20.26 7.93 0.37
N SER A 125 -19.06 7.39 0.57
CA SER A 125 -18.80 5.96 0.47
C SER A 125 -19.67 5.18 1.48
N ARG A 126 -20.14 3.98 1.08
CA ARG A 126 -20.78 3.04 2.01
C ARG A 126 -19.75 2.34 2.90
N SER A 127 -18.48 2.33 2.49
CA SER A 127 -17.38 1.78 3.28
C SER A 127 -17.09 2.67 4.49
N GLN A 128 -16.71 2.04 5.59
CA GLN A 128 -16.33 2.73 6.82
C GLN A 128 -14.93 2.32 7.22
N TYR A 129 -14.22 3.23 7.90
CA TYR A 129 -12.97 2.88 8.55
C TYR A 129 -13.18 1.78 9.58
N VAL A 130 -12.36 0.75 9.55
CA VAL A 130 -12.34 -0.28 10.61
C VAL A 130 -11.89 0.39 11.90
N SER A 131 -12.64 0.27 12.98
CA SER A 131 -12.36 1.00 14.24
C SER A 131 -12.39 2.53 14.12
N GLY A 132 -13.03 3.10 13.09
CA GLY A 132 -13.18 4.55 12.96
C GLY A 132 -11.84 5.29 12.89
N TRP A 133 -11.63 6.27 13.78
CA TRP A 133 -10.39 7.06 13.84
C TRP A 133 -9.16 6.28 14.29
N ASP A 134 -9.31 5.09 14.86
CA ASP A 134 -8.21 4.24 15.33
C ASP A 134 -7.76 3.24 14.23
N GLU A 135 -8.27 3.33 13.00
CA GLU A 135 -7.82 2.47 11.90
C GLU A 135 -6.31 2.54 11.64
N PRO A 136 -5.65 3.72 11.71
CA PRO A 136 -4.20 3.79 11.57
C PRO A 136 -3.42 2.95 12.59
N ASP A 137 -3.94 2.76 13.82
CA ASP A 137 -3.30 1.89 14.81
C ASP A 137 -3.30 0.42 14.38
N LEU A 138 -4.37 -0.03 13.70
CA LEU A 138 -4.41 -1.37 13.12
C LEU A 138 -3.36 -1.54 12.03
N PHE A 139 -3.22 -0.55 11.15
CA PHE A 139 -2.20 -0.52 10.11
C PHE A 139 -0.78 -0.55 10.73
N LEU A 140 -0.52 0.31 11.70
CA LEU A 140 0.77 0.36 12.40
C LEU A 140 1.07 -0.94 13.15
N SER A 141 0.07 -1.60 13.73
CA SER A 141 0.22 -2.91 14.36
C SER A 141 0.67 -3.98 13.34
N ILE A 142 0.16 -3.93 12.11
CA ILE A 142 0.64 -4.80 11.02
C ILE A 142 2.09 -4.44 10.67
N TYR A 143 2.38 -3.16 10.45
CA TYR A 143 3.73 -2.69 10.12
C TYR A 143 4.76 -3.16 11.15
N HIS A 144 4.55 -2.91 12.44
CA HIS A 144 5.47 -3.32 13.50
C HIS A 144 5.65 -4.84 13.61
N THR A 145 4.58 -5.61 13.34
CA THR A 145 4.66 -7.08 13.30
C THR A 145 5.56 -7.56 12.15
N VAL A 146 5.53 -6.87 11.02
CA VAL A 146 6.26 -7.24 9.81
C VAL A 146 7.70 -6.74 9.87
N ASP A 147 7.89 -5.47 10.24
CA ASP A 147 9.20 -4.79 10.24
C ASP A 147 10.10 -5.23 11.41
N ARG A 148 9.49 -5.45 12.57
CA ARG A 148 10.20 -5.87 13.81
C ARG A 148 11.38 -4.96 14.19
N GLU A 149 11.23 -3.66 14.01
CA GLU A 149 12.24 -2.64 14.30
C GLU A 149 13.52 -2.77 13.44
N GLU A 150 13.45 -3.46 12.31
CA GLU A 150 14.59 -3.62 11.39
C GLU A 150 14.71 -2.45 10.38
N ASP A 151 13.74 -1.54 10.35
CA ASP A 151 13.67 -0.37 9.44
C ASP A 151 13.80 -0.72 7.95
N ARG A 152 13.34 -1.91 7.55
CA ARG A 152 13.46 -2.44 6.19
C ARG A 152 12.21 -2.30 5.35
N VAL A 153 11.04 -2.18 6.01
CA VAL A 153 9.75 -2.20 5.30
C VAL A 153 9.36 -0.80 4.84
N LYS A 154 9.01 -0.69 3.55
CA LYS A 154 8.48 0.54 2.95
C LYS A 154 6.99 0.37 2.65
N CYS A 155 6.19 1.29 3.15
CA CYS A 155 4.75 1.31 3.02
C CYS A 155 4.33 2.35 1.98
N PHE A 156 3.40 1.95 1.10
CA PHE A 156 2.76 2.81 0.10
C PHE A 156 1.26 2.85 0.38
N LEU A 157 0.80 3.96 0.92
CA LEU A 157 -0.61 4.23 1.18
C LEU A 157 -1.13 5.12 0.05
N LEU A 158 -1.96 4.55 -0.82
CA LEU A 158 -2.43 5.21 -2.03
C LEU A 158 -3.87 5.66 -1.84
N GLY A 159 -4.14 6.92 -2.10
CA GLY A 159 -5.46 7.50 -1.90
C GLY A 159 -5.91 8.40 -3.04
N ASN A 160 -7.22 8.58 -3.16
CA ASN A 160 -7.78 9.64 -3.97
C ASN A 160 -7.77 10.94 -3.18
N ASN A 161 -7.73 12.07 -3.89
CA ASN A 161 -7.75 13.37 -3.25
C ASN A 161 -9.17 13.72 -2.80
N THR A 162 -9.52 13.32 -1.59
CA THR A 162 -10.84 13.55 -0.99
C THR A 162 -10.77 14.67 0.04
N SER A 163 -10.61 14.33 1.30
CA SER A 163 -10.45 15.29 2.39
C SER A 163 -9.07 15.16 3.02
N PHE A 164 -8.39 16.28 3.23
CA PHE A 164 -7.15 16.26 4.01
C PHE A 164 -7.39 15.81 5.45
N TYR A 165 -8.56 16.14 6.02
CA TYR A 165 -8.94 15.76 7.37
C TYR A 165 -9.45 14.31 7.38
N ASN A 166 -8.59 13.37 7.73
CA ASN A 166 -8.88 11.94 7.80
C ASN A 166 -8.03 11.26 8.90
N PRO A 167 -8.37 10.04 9.33
CA PRO A 167 -7.69 9.37 10.43
C PRO A 167 -6.17 9.25 10.23
N TYR A 168 -5.70 8.94 9.03
CA TYR A 168 -4.28 8.74 8.77
C TYR A 168 -3.48 10.03 8.84
N HIS A 169 -3.96 11.11 8.19
CA HIS A 169 -3.24 12.39 8.19
C HIS A 169 -3.17 13.00 9.59
N MET A 170 -4.22 12.81 10.39
CA MET A 170 -4.30 13.37 11.74
C MET A 170 -3.63 12.50 12.80
N HIS A 171 -3.27 11.25 12.46
CA HIS A 171 -2.64 10.35 13.41
C HIS A 171 -1.25 10.84 13.81
N PRO A 172 -0.88 10.84 15.11
CA PRO A 172 0.40 11.37 15.59
C PRO A 172 1.63 10.72 14.94
N ALA A 173 1.58 9.44 14.59
CA ALA A 173 2.68 8.75 13.93
C ALA A 173 2.95 9.24 12.50
N PHE A 174 1.95 9.78 11.81
CA PHE A 174 2.10 10.33 10.46
C PHE A 174 2.19 11.85 10.50
N ASN A 175 1.33 12.52 11.28
CA ASN A 175 1.30 13.98 11.48
C ASN A 175 1.51 14.76 10.19
N VAL A 176 0.74 14.39 9.16
CA VAL A 176 0.91 14.92 7.79
C VAL A 176 0.61 16.41 7.74
N GLN A 177 1.46 17.15 7.04
CA GLN A 177 1.19 18.56 6.77
C GLN A 177 0.62 18.75 5.36
N PRO A 178 -0.32 19.68 5.16
CA PRO A 178 -0.92 19.92 3.86
C PRO A 178 0.12 20.49 2.88
N VAL A 179 -0.01 20.09 1.62
CA VAL A 179 0.81 20.58 0.51
C VAL A 179 -0.08 21.02 -0.66
N HIS A 180 0.45 21.80 -1.57
CA HIS A 180 -0.21 22.11 -2.83
C HIS A 180 -0.08 20.96 -3.83
N LYS A 181 -0.92 21.02 -4.87
CA LYS A 181 -0.93 20.04 -5.96
C LYS A 181 0.47 19.92 -6.61
N GLY A 182 1.00 18.71 -6.64
CA GLY A 182 2.34 18.41 -7.17
C GLY A 182 3.47 18.43 -6.14
N GLU A 183 3.23 18.96 -4.95
CA GLU A 183 4.27 19.08 -3.92
C GLU A 183 4.42 17.81 -3.06
N ILE A 184 5.57 17.76 -2.39
CA ILE A 184 5.94 16.70 -1.44
C ILE A 184 6.28 17.36 -0.11
N TRP A 185 5.75 16.81 0.97
CA TRP A 185 6.18 17.08 2.34
C TRP A 185 6.83 15.83 2.94
N THR A 186 7.84 16.01 3.78
CA THR A 186 8.50 14.91 4.46
C THR A 186 8.79 15.21 5.93
N SER A 187 8.74 14.18 6.75
CA SER A 187 9.33 14.14 8.09
C SER A 187 10.40 13.06 8.15
N GLU A 188 10.81 12.66 9.35
CA GLU A 188 11.84 11.63 9.54
C GLU A 188 11.48 10.30 8.86
N ASN A 189 10.24 9.82 9.03
CA ASN A 189 9.79 8.50 8.55
C ASN A 189 8.65 8.58 7.53
N VAL A 190 8.09 9.76 7.29
CA VAL A 190 6.88 9.95 6.49
C VAL A 190 7.15 10.83 5.30
N LEU A 191 6.60 10.45 4.15
CA LEU A 191 6.43 11.28 2.98
C LEU A 191 4.95 11.40 2.67
N TYR A 192 4.50 12.61 2.39
CA TYR A 192 3.19 12.87 1.83
C TYR A 192 3.34 13.62 0.51
N GLN A 193 2.65 13.16 -0.52
CA GLN A 193 2.61 13.79 -1.82
C GLN A 193 1.17 13.99 -2.29
N TRP A 194 0.89 15.21 -2.78
CA TRP A 194 -0.27 15.42 -3.64
C TRP A 194 0.15 15.20 -5.10
N ALA A 195 0.02 13.93 -5.52
CA ALA A 195 0.49 13.45 -6.82
C ALA A 195 -0.30 14.04 -7.99
N VAL A 196 0.41 14.27 -9.08
CA VAL A 196 -0.13 14.69 -10.38
C VAL A 196 0.40 13.77 -11.47
N SER A 197 -0.34 13.64 -12.57
CA SER A 197 0.18 12.96 -13.77
C SER A 197 1.36 13.74 -14.34
N ASP A 198 2.33 13.04 -14.88
CA ASP A 198 3.38 13.65 -15.67
C ASP A 198 2.82 14.06 -17.04
N ASN A 199 3.03 15.28 -17.43
CA ASN A 199 2.61 15.83 -18.74
C ASN A 199 3.44 15.21 -19.88
#